data_ad3beb6745a1b2c5c344ff8cea223e1c
#
_entry.id   ad3beb6745a1b2c5c344ff8cea223e1c
#
_cell.length_a   1.000
_cell.length_b   1.000
_cell.length_c   1.000
_cell.angle_alpha   90.00
_cell.angle_beta   90.00
_cell.angle_gamma   90.00
#
_symmetry.space_group_name_H-M   'P 1'
#
loop_
_entity.id
_entity.type
_entity.pdbx_description
1 polymer ?
#
loop_
_entity_poly.entity_id
_entity_poly.type
_entity_poly.pdbx_seq_one_letter_code
_entity_poly.pdbx_strand_id
1 'polypeptide(L)'
;MGRALFRTDTHYPQNGTLCLAFLRNNAYLCAAKHCRCGSPAQAVDIIREKRSRMKYVFDREFGRLCKSAGIDVRRILINAHLPEDLFGRQEIMLTMEEYYGLMESAGRMASDEAVLKIATCDGIETFSPPVFAAYCSGDGLNFLARLAHYKQLVGPLRLSVAAKDDRLELEICSITERLTVPAFWAELEMVFVLNLMRKATATDVMPLCITLQHEVHSTALADFLGCQPSCGKRNILALSPADVSRPFVSRNDGMWQFMEPELRRRLSEMEIDDTQAIRVRSALVELLPAGKATVDDLASKLCMSHRTLQRKLAEEGTTFQQLLNNTRLLLAKNYLRNTDRTNGDIAFLLGYEDTSSFLRAFRTWTGQTVKEYKKTRIR
;
A
#
# COMPACT_ATOMS: atom_id res chain seq x y z
N MET A 1 22.73 -32.59 -6.80
CA MET A 1 23.72 -31.52 -6.50
C MET A 1 23.08 -30.19 -6.85
N GLY A 2 22.82 -29.31 -5.86
CA GLY A 2 22.20 -27.99 -6.15
C GLY A 2 21.27 -27.47 -5.06
N ARG A 3 21.66 -27.58 -3.79
CA ARG A 3 21.03 -26.87 -2.66
C ARG A 3 22.13 -26.10 -1.93
N ALA A 4 22.43 -24.89 -2.38
CA ALA A 4 23.19 -23.90 -1.56
C ALA A 4 23.35 -22.60 -2.37
N LEU A 5 22.44 -21.66 -2.25
CA LEU A 5 22.68 -20.27 -2.67
C LEU A 5 21.65 -19.30 -2.02
N PHE A 6 21.38 -19.43 -0.71
CA PHE A 6 20.75 -18.37 0.08
C PHE A 6 21.28 -18.46 1.52
N ARG A 7 22.51 -18.05 1.74
CA ARG A 7 23.01 -17.63 3.04
C ARG A 7 23.66 -16.28 2.88
N THR A 8 22.95 -15.24 3.23
CA THR A 8 23.53 -13.95 3.63
C THR A 8 22.91 -13.61 4.98
N ASP A 9 23.78 -13.52 5.97
CA ASP A 9 23.47 -13.14 7.34
C ASP A 9 22.99 -11.68 7.38
N THR A 10 21.69 -11.50 7.32
CA THR A 10 20.99 -10.33 7.86
C THR A 10 19.73 -10.86 8.53
N HIS A 11 19.55 -10.55 9.80
CA HIS A 11 18.43 -10.96 10.64
C HIS A 11 17.06 -10.49 10.09
N TYR A 12 16.60 -11.19 9.06
CA TYR A 12 15.19 -11.23 8.67
C TYR A 12 14.72 -12.68 8.85
N PRO A 13 13.55 -12.94 9.45
CA PRO A 13 13.10 -14.29 9.67
C PRO A 13 12.85 -14.96 8.30
N GLN A 14 13.68 -15.95 8.01
CA GLN A 14 13.51 -16.89 6.89
C GLN A 14 12.32 -17.75 7.21
N ASN A 15 11.16 -17.44 6.67
CA ASN A 15 10.07 -18.40 6.47
C ASN A 15 9.10 -17.82 5.45
N GLY A 16 8.64 -18.67 4.51
CA GLY A 16 7.59 -18.40 3.52
C GLY A 16 6.26 -17.89 4.08
N THR A 17 6.23 -17.53 5.36
CA THR A 17 5.15 -16.91 6.13
C THR A 17 5.02 -15.41 5.87
N LEU A 18 6.02 -14.74 5.27
CA LEU A 18 5.93 -13.30 4.96
C LEU A 18 4.87 -13.02 3.88
N CYS A 19 4.73 -13.88 2.90
CA CYS A 19 3.67 -13.74 1.89
C CYS A 19 2.27 -13.97 2.48
N LEU A 20 2.14 -14.90 3.44
CA LEU A 20 0.89 -15.18 4.16
C LEU A 20 0.60 -14.16 5.27
N ALA A 21 1.62 -13.53 5.87
CA ALA A 21 1.44 -12.45 6.85
C ALA A 21 1.02 -11.14 6.17
N PHE A 22 1.53 -10.83 4.97
CA PHE A 22 1.08 -9.69 4.17
C PHE A 22 -0.36 -9.88 3.67
N LEU A 23 -0.76 -11.09 3.31
CA LEU A 23 -2.15 -11.41 2.94
C LEU A 23 -3.09 -11.50 4.16
N ARG A 24 -2.57 -11.78 5.36
CA ARG A 24 -3.37 -11.82 6.61
C ARG A 24 -3.54 -10.46 7.28
N ASN A 25 -2.70 -9.49 6.98
CA ASN A 25 -2.87 -8.09 7.43
C ASN A 25 -3.81 -7.29 6.52
N ASN A 26 -4.41 -7.91 5.52
CA ASN A 26 -5.55 -7.33 4.84
C ASN A 26 -6.73 -7.33 5.81
N ALA A 27 -6.83 -6.27 6.60
CA ALA A 27 -7.94 -6.02 7.56
C ALA A 27 -9.34 -6.13 6.90
N TYR A 28 -9.38 -6.16 5.57
CA TYR A 28 -10.58 -6.25 4.75
C TYR A 28 -11.26 -7.63 4.76
N LEU A 29 -10.50 -8.73 4.91
CA LEU A 29 -11.10 -10.07 5.03
C LEU A 29 -11.65 -10.35 6.44
N CYS A 30 -11.18 -9.62 7.46
CA CYS A 30 -11.69 -9.75 8.82
C CYS A 30 -12.98 -8.93 9.04
N ALA A 31 -13.14 -7.79 8.35
CA ALA A 31 -14.36 -6.97 8.43
C ALA A 31 -15.58 -7.67 7.81
N ALA A 32 -15.39 -8.41 6.71
CA ALA A 32 -16.48 -9.11 6.03
C ALA A 32 -17.07 -10.31 6.82
N LYS A 33 -16.31 -10.90 7.76
CA LYS A 33 -16.77 -12.05 8.54
C LYS A 33 -17.50 -11.71 9.86
N HIS A 34 -17.49 -10.44 10.30
CA HIS A 34 -18.08 -10.02 11.58
C HIS A 34 -19.04 -8.83 11.46
N CYS A 35 -19.39 -8.41 10.25
CA CYS A 35 -20.37 -7.36 10.03
C CYS A 35 -21.78 -7.96 10.13
N ARG A 36 -22.53 -7.62 11.18
CA ARG A 36 -24.00 -7.79 11.24
C ARG A 36 -24.71 -6.65 10.51
N CYS A 37 -24.22 -6.25 9.35
CA CYS A 37 -24.97 -5.48 8.36
C CYS A 37 -25.76 -6.47 7.53
N GLY A 38 -26.99 -6.15 7.18
CA GLY A 38 -28.00 -7.05 6.63
C GLY A 38 -27.67 -7.85 5.37
N SER A 39 -26.50 -7.69 4.77
CA SER A 39 -25.89 -8.66 3.84
C SER A 39 -24.39 -8.31 3.63
N PRO A 40 -23.54 -9.28 3.30
CA PRO A 40 -22.14 -9.02 2.88
C PRO A 40 -22.04 -8.02 1.72
N ALA A 41 -23.05 -7.95 0.87
CA ALA A 41 -23.16 -6.99 -0.24
C ALA A 41 -23.24 -5.53 0.25
N GLN A 42 -24.00 -5.24 1.29
CA GLN A 42 -24.12 -3.87 1.83
C GLN A 42 -22.83 -3.38 2.48
N ALA A 43 -22.10 -4.24 3.18
CA ALA A 43 -20.78 -3.88 3.73
C ALA A 43 -19.76 -3.59 2.61
N VAL A 44 -19.82 -4.34 1.53
CA VAL A 44 -19.00 -4.11 0.32
C VAL A 44 -19.37 -2.78 -0.35
N ASP A 45 -20.64 -2.43 -0.40
CA ASP A 45 -21.10 -1.18 -1.04
C ASP A 45 -20.73 0.07 -0.21
N ILE A 46 -20.79 0.01 1.11
CA ILE A 46 -20.36 1.11 2.00
C ILE A 46 -18.83 1.34 1.89
N ILE A 47 -18.04 0.28 1.84
CA ILE A 47 -16.58 0.36 1.63
C ILE A 47 -16.29 0.91 0.22
N ARG A 48 -17.09 0.53 -0.75
CA ARG A 48 -17.03 0.99 -2.15
C ARG A 48 -17.30 2.50 -2.27
N GLU A 49 -18.37 2.98 -1.67
CA GLU A 49 -18.78 4.39 -1.74
C GLU A 49 -17.76 5.31 -1.04
N LYS A 50 -17.15 4.85 0.05
CA LYS A 50 -16.09 5.60 0.75
C LYS A 50 -14.79 5.68 -0.06
N ARG A 51 -14.38 4.60 -0.73
CA ARG A 51 -13.19 4.62 -1.60
C ARG A 51 -13.34 5.54 -2.81
N SER A 52 -14.55 5.69 -3.34
CA SER A 52 -14.82 6.63 -4.43
C SER A 52 -14.67 8.10 -4.00
N ARG A 53 -14.74 8.40 -2.71
CA ARG A 53 -14.55 9.75 -2.15
C ARG A 53 -13.10 10.04 -1.71
N MET A 54 -12.24 9.02 -1.66
CA MET A 54 -10.83 9.20 -1.32
C MET A 54 -10.15 10.01 -2.43
N LYS A 55 -9.34 10.99 -2.02
CA LYS A 55 -8.55 11.79 -2.95
C LYS A 55 -7.07 11.40 -2.86
N TYR A 56 -6.44 11.35 -4.01
CA TYR A 56 -5.03 11.05 -4.18
C TYR A 56 -4.28 12.30 -4.59
N VAL A 57 -3.11 12.51 -4.03
CA VAL A 57 -2.19 13.56 -4.49
C VAL A 57 -1.78 13.22 -5.92
N PHE A 58 -1.94 14.18 -6.82
CA PHE A 58 -1.46 14.07 -8.19
C PHE A 58 -0.27 15.00 -8.41
N ASP A 59 0.79 14.49 -9.02
CA ASP A 59 1.98 15.30 -9.24
C ASP A 59 1.77 16.27 -10.41
N ARG A 60 1.95 17.56 -10.13
CA ARG A 60 1.85 18.62 -11.16
C ARG A 60 2.90 18.51 -12.25
N GLU A 61 4.05 17.85 -11.98
CA GLU A 61 5.09 17.61 -12.96
C GLU A 61 4.59 16.77 -14.13
N PHE A 62 3.59 15.91 -13.92
CA PHE A 62 2.97 15.14 -14.99
C PHE A 62 2.48 16.00 -16.14
N GLY A 63 1.92 17.17 -15.85
CA GLY A 63 1.51 18.12 -16.90
C GLY A 63 2.69 18.63 -17.75
N ARG A 64 3.85 18.86 -17.11
CA ARG A 64 5.08 19.25 -17.81
C ARG A 64 5.63 18.07 -18.64
N LEU A 65 5.62 16.87 -18.10
CA LEU A 65 6.03 15.66 -18.80
C LEU A 65 5.17 15.37 -20.03
N CYS A 66 3.85 15.46 -19.90
CA CYS A 66 2.93 15.35 -21.02
C CYS A 66 3.24 16.38 -22.12
N LYS A 67 3.43 17.66 -21.75
CA LYS A 67 3.77 18.71 -22.70
C LYS A 67 5.10 18.44 -23.40
N SER A 68 6.14 18.01 -22.70
CA SER A 68 7.44 17.65 -23.29
C SER A 68 7.35 16.44 -24.23
N ALA A 69 6.41 15.53 -23.96
CA ALA A 69 6.11 14.38 -24.82
C ALA A 69 5.19 14.72 -26.02
N GLY A 70 4.80 16.00 -26.17
CA GLY A 70 3.96 16.45 -27.28
C GLY A 70 2.45 16.23 -27.06
N ILE A 71 2.03 15.94 -25.84
CA ILE A 71 0.62 15.73 -25.49
C ILE A 71 -0.01 17.09 -25.12
N ASP A 72 -1.16 17.41 -25.73
CA ASP A 72 -1.91 18.63 -25.43
C ASP A 72 -2.62 18.51 -24.06
N VAL A 73 -1.98 19.10 -23.06
CA VAL A 73 -2.44 19.06 -21.66
C VAL A 73 -3.82 19.68 -21.49
N ARG A 74 -4.14 20.76 -22.23
CA ARG A 74 -5.46 21.40 -22.15
C ARG A 74 -6.57 20.45 -22.62
N ARG A 75 -6.33 19.77 -23.73
CA ARG A 75 -7.29 18.78 -24.26
C ARG A 75 -7.46 17.59 -23.35
N ILE A 76 -6.36 17.12 -22.70
CA ILE A 76 -6.47 16.06 -21.70
C ILE A 76 -7.45 16.46 -20.58
N LEU A 77 -7.29 17.67 -20.04
CA LEU A 77 -8.11 18.17 -18.92
C LEU A 77 -9.59 18.32 -19.34
N ILE A 78 -9.85 18.89 -20.51
CA ILE A 78 -11.20 19.03 -21.06
C ILE A 78 -11.86 17.64 -21.23
N ASN A 79 -11.17 16.70 -21.84
CA ASN A 79 -11.69 15.35 -22.09
C ASN A 79 -11.92 14.55 -20.81
N ALA A 80 -11.13 14.82 -19.76
CA ALA A 80 -11.27 14.22 -18.43
C ALA A 80 -12.28 14.97 -17.54
N HIS A 81 -12.94 16.02 -18.06
CA HIS A 81 -13.86 16.89 -17.30
C HIS A 81 -13.21 17.51 -16.05
N LEU A 82 -11.92 17.88 -16.15
CA LEU A 82 -11.16 18.50 -15.09
C LEU A 82 -10.92 19.97 -15.37
N PRO A 83 -10.70 20.81 -14.33
CA PRO A 83 -10.42 22.23 -14.49
C PRO A 83 -9.15 22.46 -15.34
N GLU A 84 -9.22 23.40 -16.29
CA GLU A 84 -8.09 23.72 -17.18
C GLU A 84 -6.86 24.27 -16.44
N ASP A 85 -7.07 24.86 -15.26
CA ASP A 85 -6.03 25.40 -14.38
C ASP A 85 -5.39 24.36 -13.45
N LEU A 86 -5.80 23.09 -13.54
CA LEU A 86 -5.45 22.02 -12.58
C LEU A 86 -3.93 21.97 -12.31
N PHE A 87 -3.10 21.92 -13.34
CA PHE A 87 -1.64 21.83 -13.18
C PHE A 87 -0.95 23.13 -12.73
N GLY A 88 -1.70 24.23 -12.65
CA GLY A 88 -1.24 25.50 -12.05
C GLY A 88 -1.43 25.57 -10.53
N ARG A 89 -2.15 24.63 -9.93
CA ARG A 89 -2.46 24.61 -8.50
C ARG A 89 -1.25 24.17 -7.69
N GLN A 90 -1.16 24.64 -6.45
CA GLN A 90 -0.09 24.22 -5.53
C GLN A 90 -0.20 22.74 -5.14
N GLU A 91 -1.42 22.28 -4.91
CA GLU A 91 -1.72 20.90 -4.58
C GLU A 91 -2.88 20.42 -5.47
N ILE A 92 -2.68 19.25 -6.06
CA ILE A 92 -3.67 18.60 -6.92
C ILE A 92 -4.17 17.35 -6.19
N MET A 93 -5.47 17.32 -5.89
CA MET A 93 -6.12 16.21 -5.23
C MET A 93 -7.24 15.71 -6.13
N LEU A 94 -7.09 14.48 -6.65
CA LEU A 94 -8.05 13.83 -7.54
C LEU A 94 -8.73 12.66 -6.85
N THR A 95 -10.02 12.48 -7.10
CA THR A 95 -10.70 11.21 -6.81
C THR A 95 -10.12 10.11 -7.70
N MET A 96 -10.42 8.87 -7.37
CA MET A 96 -9.96 7.74 -8.17
C MET A 96 -10.49 7.81 -9.61
N GLU A 97 -11.76 8.15 -9.78
CA GLU A 97 -12.41 8.28 -11.09
C GLU A 97 -11.79 9.42 -11.91
N GLU A 98 -11.53 10.56 -11.28
CA GLU A 98 -10.83 11.69 -11.93
C GLU A 98 -9.41 11.30 -12.36
N TYR A 99 -8.70 10.56 -11.51
CA TYR A 99 -7.34 10.11 -11.79
C TYR A 99 -7.32 9.15 -13.00
N TYR A 100 -8.22 8.15 -13.01
CA TYR A 100 -8.35 7.21 -14.12
C TYR A 100 -8.79 7.90 -15.41
N GLY A 101 -9.77 8.80 -15.34
CA GLY A 101 -10.21 9.61 -16.48
C GLY A 101 -9.08 10.46 -17.08
N LEU A 102 -8.23 11.06 -16.22
CA LEU A 102 -7.07 11.82 -16.66
C LEU A 102 -6.05 10.94 -17.40
N MET A 103 -5.73 9.76 -16.84
CA MET A 103 -4.78 8.82 -17.46
C MET A 103 -5.32 8.22 -18.76
N GLU A 104 -6.60 7.93 -18.83
CA GLU A 104 -7.26 7.48 -20.07
C GLU A 104 -7.25 8.57 -21.14
N SER A 105 -7.58 9.81 -20.75
CA SER A 105 -7.55 10.95 -21.67
C SER A 105 -6.13 11.21 -22.20
N ALA A 106 -5.11 11.11 -21.34
CA ALA A 106 -3.72 11.21 -21.76
C ALA A 106 -3.36 10.13 -22.78
N GLY A 107 -3.76 8.88 -22.52
CA GLY A 107 -3.50 7.75 -23.43
C GLY A 107 -4.14 7.88 -24.79
N ARG A 108 -5.35 8.46 -24.89
CA ARG A 108 -6.01 8.70 -26.19
C ARG A 108 -5.26 9.73 -27.07
N MET A 109 -4.40 10.52 -26.47
CA MET A 109 -3.66 11.60 -27.13
C MET A 109 -2.16 11.33 -27.23
N ALA A 110 -1.69 10.33 -26.51
CA ALA A 110 -0.29 9.95 -26.51
C ALA A 110 0.10 9.27 -27.83
N SER A 111 1.26 9.65 -28.37
CA SER A 111 1.93 8.84 -29.38
C SER A 111 2.64 7.65 -28.74
N ASP A 112 2.98 6.66 -29.54
CA ASP A 112 3.73 5.48 -29.07
C ASP A 112 5.03 5.84 -28.35
N GLU A 113 5.68 6.96 -28.75
CA GLU A 113 6.90 7.44 -28.10
C GLU A 113 6.64 8.21 -26.80
N ALA A 114 5.42 8.68 -26.55
CA ALA A 114 5.13 9.53 -25.40
C ALA A 114 5.32 8.78 -24.07
N VAL A 115 4.96 7.50 -24.01
CA VAL A 115 5.18 6.63 -22.84
C VAL A 115 6.68 6.61 -22.49
N LEU A 116 7.53 6.37 -23.49
CA LEU A 116 8.98 6.32 -23.30
C LEU A 116 9.51 7.68 -22.84
N LYS A 117 9.15 8.78 -23.51
CA LYS A 117 9.59 10.14 -23.16
C LYS A 117 9.22 10.52 -21.73
N ILE A 118 8.06 10.12 -21.25
CA ILE A 118 7.60 10.41 -19.88
C ILE A 118 8.32 9.50 -18.87
N ALA A 119 8.32 8.19 -19.08
CA ALA A 119 8.81 7.23 -18.08
C ALA A 119 10.34 7.12 -18.01
N THR A 120 11.07 7.66 -18.99
CA THR A 120 12.54 7.62 -19.03
C THR A 120 13.20 8.99 -18.93
N CYS A 121 12.43 10.06 -18.64
CA CYS A 121 12.97 11.41 -18.52
C CYS A 121 14.05 11.48 -17.43
N ASP A 122 14.97 12.42 -17.58
CA ASP A 122 16.01 12.66 -16.57
C ASP A 122 15.41 13.06 -15.24
N GLY A 123 15.95 12.48 -14.17
CA GLY A 123 15.47 12.74 -12.79
C GLY A 123 14.14 12.06 -12.45
N ILE A 124 13.64 11.13 -13.28
CA ILE A 124 12.37 10.44 -13.04
C ILE A 124 12.38 9.67 -11.69
N GLU A 125 13.55 9.25 -11.22
CA GLU A 125 13.73 8.61 -9.91
C GLU A 125 13.37 9.53 -8.75
N THR A 126 13.42 10.84 -8.94
CA THR A 126 13.05 11.87 -7.94
C THR A 126 11.63 12.39 -8.11
N PHE A 127 10.86 11.82 -9.02
CA PHE A 127 9.50 12.24 -9.37
C PHE A 127 8.59 12.38 -8.14
N SER A 128 8.70 11.46 -7.18
CA SER A 128 7.97 11.57 -5.93
C SER A 128 8.76 10.98 -4.75
N PRO A 129 8.56 11.48 -3.51
CA PRO A 129 9.26 10.97 -2.34
C PRO A 129 9.15 9.44 -2.14
N PRO A 130 7.99 8.79 -2.31
CA PRO A 130 7.90 7.33 -2.21
C PRO A 130 8.74 6.58 -3.24
N VAL A 131 8.80 7.09 -4.47
CA VAL A 131 9.60 6.51 -5.55
C VAL A 131 11.08 6.65 -5.24
N PHE A 132 11.53 7.85 -4.87
CA PHE A 132 12.92 8.11 -4.53
C PHE A 132 13.39 7.27 -3.33
N ALA A 133 12.56 7.16 -2.28
CA ALA A 133 12.86 6.31 -1.15
C ALA A 133 12.99 4.82 -1.52
N ALA A 134 12.13 4.34 -2.43
CA ALA A 134 12.24 2.98 -2.96
C ALA A 134 13.52 2.81 -3.81
N TYR A 135 13.89 3.80 -4.63
CA TYR A 135 15.09 3.81 -5.45
C TYR A 135 16.39 3.75 -4.63
N CYS A 136 16.37 4.24 -3.37
CA CYS A 136 17.48 4.11 -2.41
C CYS A 136 17.63 2.70 -1.81
N SER A 137 17.00 1.67 -2.36
CA SER A 137 17.08 0.28 -1.88
C SER A 137 18.43 -0.37 -2.17
N GLY A 138 18.72 -1.47 -1.47
CA GLY A 138 19.96 -2.24 -1.67
C GLY A 138 19.95 -3.11 -2.92
N ASP A 139 18.77 -3.51 -3.40
CA ASP A 139 18.55 -4.41 -4.53
C ASP A 139 17.14 -4.25 -5.11
N GLY A 140 16.88 -4.94 -6.22
CA GLY A 140 15.60 -4.91 -6.92
C GLY A 140 14.44 -5.51 -6.13
N LEU A 141 14.68 -6.53 -5.31
CA LEU A 141 13.64 -7.13 -4.50
C LEU A 141 13.11 -6.14 -3.45
N ASN A 142 14.03 -5.48 -2.72
CA ASN A 142 13.68 -4.45 -1.75
C ASN A 142 13.04 -3.23 -2.43
N PHE A 143 13.52 -2.83 -3.60
CA PHE A 143 12.94 -1.75 -4.39
C PHE A 143 11.48 -2.04 -4.73
N LEU A 144 11.18 -3.20 -5.33
CA LEU A 144 9.83 -3.57 -5.72
C LEU A 144 8.90 -3.72 -4.51
N ALA A 145 9.40 -4.28 -3.40
CA ALA A 145 8.63 -4.40 -2.16
C ALA A 145 8.26 -3.03 -1.56
N ARG A 146 9.22 -2.08 -1.51
CA ARG A 146 8.99 -0.71 -1.01
C ARG A 146 8.06 0.06 -1.94
N LEU A 147 8.29 -0.02 -3.25
CA LEU A 147 7.44 0.63 -4.25
C LEU A 147 5.99 0.11 -4.15
N ALA A 148 5.79 -1.19 -4.02
CA ALA A 148 4.48 -1.80 -3.82
C ALA A 148 3.81 -1.34 -2.52
N HIS A 149 4.58 -1.27 -1.43
CA HIS A 149 4.06 -0.85 -0.13
C HIS A 149 3.57 0.61 -0.12
N TYR A 150 4.32 1.51 -0.75
CA TYR A 150 4.00 2.94 -0.75
C TYR A 150 3.29 3.43 -2.03
N LYS A 151 2.92 2.53 -2.94
CA LYS A 151 2.31 2.90 -4.23
C LYS A 151 1.07 3.76 -4.09
N GLN A 152 0.24 3.52 -3.08
CA GLN A 152 -0.98 4.29 -2.87
C GLN A 152 -0.71 5.78 -2.52
N LEU A 153 0.49 6.13 -2.03
CA LEU A 153 0.90 7.52 -1.86
C LEU A 153 1.19 8.24 -3.18
N VAL A 154 1.37 7.49 -4.28
CA VAL A 154 1.69 8.02 -5.61
C VAL A 154 0.46 8.04 -6.51
N GLY A 155 -0.50 7.16 -6.27
CA GLY A 155 -1.72 7.09 -7.08
C GLY A 155 -2.58 5.86 -6.77
N PRO A 156 -3.81 5.80 -7.30
CA PRO A 156 -4.78 4.74 -7.01
C PRO A 156 -4.49 3.44 -7.77
N LEU A 157 -3.25 2.95 -7.66
CA LEU A 157 -2.83 1.64 -8.14
C LEU A 157 -2.37 0.76 -6.99
N ARG A 158 -2.48 -0.53 -7.18
CA ARG A 158 -1.87 -1.53 -6.32
C ARG A 158 -0.82 -2.31 -7.10
N LEU A 159 0.37 -2.41 -6.54
CA LEU A 159 1.42 -3.29 -7.02
C LEU A 159 1.45 -4.53 -6.13
N SER A 160 1.50 -5.71 -6.75
CA SER A 160 1.60 -6.99 -6.05
C SER A 160 2.85 -7.72 -6.50
N VAL A 161 3.72 -8.04 -5.56
CA VAL A 161 4.97 -8.74 -5.83
C VAL A 161 4.83 -10.19 -5.37
N ALA A 162 5.04 -11.13 -6.28
CA ALA A 162 4.92 -12.56 -6.01
C ALA A 162 6.17 -13.30 -6.49
N ALA A 163 6.84 -14.00 -5.57
CA ALA A 163 7.92 -14.90 -5.90
C ALA A 163 7.34 -16.24 -6.41
N LYS A 164 7.80 -16.68 -7.57
CA LYS A 164 7.61 -18.01 -8.15
C LYS A 164 8.94 -18.76 -8.08
N ASP A 165 8.94 -20.04 -8.43
CA ASP A 165 10.15 -20.87 -8.33
C ASP A 165 11.28 -20.37 -9.23
N ASP A 166 10.95 -19.82 -10.40
CA ASP A 166 11.87 -19.42 -11.47
C ASP A 166 11.91 -17.92 -11.74
N ARG A 167 11.01 -17.12 -11.14
CA ARG A 167 10.86 -15.69 -11.42
C ARG A 167 10.18 -14.90 -10.31
N LEU A 168 10.34 -13.59 -10.36
CA LEU A 168 9.55 -12.63 -9.58
C LEU A 168 8.52 -11.97 -10.50
N GLU A 169 7.25 -11.98 -10.12
CA GLU A 169 6.18 -11.30 -10.83
C GLU A 169 5.76 -10.03 -10.10
N LEU A 170 5.80 -8.90 -10.79
CA LEU A 170 5.17 -7.65 -10.39
C LEU A 170 3.86 -7.50 -11.15
N GLU A 171 2.73 -7.52 -10.46
CA GLU A 171 1.41 -7.27 -11.03
C GLU A 171 0.96 -5.83 -10.74
N ILE A 172 0.53 -5.12 -11.79
CA ILE A 172 -0.05 -3.78 -11.71
C ILE A 172 -1.56 -3.90 -11.85
N CYS A 173 -2.28 -3.56 -10.81
CA CYS A 173 -3.75 -3.66 -10.81
C CYS A 173 -4.41 -2.44 -10.17
N SER A 174 -5.66 -2.23 -10.49
CA SER A 174 -6.50 -1.26 -9.82
C SER A 174 -6.69 -1.64 -8.35
N ILE A 175 -6.84 -0.65 -7.49
CA ILE A 175 -7.24 -0.87 -6.10
C ILE A 175 -8.71 -1.30 -5.96
N THR A 176 -9.47 -1.26 -7.04
CA THR A 176 -10.87 -1.68 -7.10
C THR A 176 -11.11 -2.57 -8.31
N GLU A 177 -12.06 -3.50 -8.21
CA GLU A 177 -12.48 -4.36 -9.32
C GLU A 177 -13.35 -3.63 -10.37
N ARG A 178 -13.82 -2.41 -10.07
CA ARG A 178 -14.69 -1.62 -10.95
C ARG A 178 -13.98 -0.93 -12.09
N LEU A 179 -12.71 -0.62 -11.91
CA LEU A 179 -11.90 0.12 -12.87
C LEU A 179 -10.77 -0.77 -13.39
N THR A 180 -10.64 -0.79 -14.69
CA THR A 180 -9.49 -1.38 -15.36
C THR A 180 -8.38 -0.34 -15.47
N VAL A 181 -7.14 -0.72 -15.25
CA VAL A 181 -5.99 0.18 -15.41
C VAL A 181 -5.94 0.62 -16.88
N PRO A 182 -5.97 1.94 -17.19
CA PRO A 182 -5.85 2.42 -18.56
C PRO A 182 -4.57 1.91 -19.22
N ALA A 183 -4.64 1.54 -20.51
CA ALA A 183 -3.52 0.98 -21.27
C ALA A 183 -2.25 1.83 -21.16
N PHE A 184 -2.36 3.11 -21.44
CA PHE A 184 -1.29 4.09 -21.30
C PHE A 184 -0.63 4.07 -19.92
N TRP A 185 -1.43 3.96 -18.85
CA TRP A 185 -0.91 3.95 -17.50
C TRP A 185 -0.20 2.63 -17.16
N ALA A 186 -0.73 1.50 -17.64
CA ALA A 186 -0.07 0.21 -17.47
C ALA A 186 1.28 0.18 -18.19
N GLU A 187 1.36 0.66 -19.41
CA GLU A 187 2.61 0.79 -20.19
C GLU A 187 3.60 1.72 -19.50
N LEU A 188 3.13 2.89 -19.05
CA LEU A 188 3.94 3.87 -18.34
C LEU A 188 4.59 3.25 -17.08
N GLU A 189 3.84 2.50 -16.29
CA GLU A 189 4.34 1.82 -15.09
C GLU A 189 5.36 0.72 -15.42
N MET A 190 5.14 -0.06 -16.50
CA MET A 190 6.08 -1.10 -16.92
C MET A 190 7.44 -0.49 -17.33
N VAL A 191 7.40 0.54 -18.18
CA VAL A 191 8.60 1.27 -18.62
C VAL A 191 9.29 1.92 -17.42
N PHE A 192 8.52 2.58 -16.54
CA PHE A 192 9.01 3.28 -15.38
C PHE A 192 9.77 2.35 -14.42
N VAL A 193 9.15 1.22 -14.03
CA VAL A 193 9.80 0.26 -13.13
C VAL A 193 11.05 -0.32 -13.74
N LEU A 194 11.01 -0.73 -15.02
CA LEU A 194 12.15 -1.30 -15.71
C LEU A 194 13.29 -0.29 -15.88
N ASN A 195 12.97 0.96 -16.23
CA ASN A 195 13.94 2.05 -16.35
C ASN A 195 14.64 2.32 -15.00
N LEU A 196 13.88 2.38 -13.89
CA LEU A 196 14.47 2.58 -12.57
C LEU A 196 15.37 1.42 -12.16
N MET A 197 15.00 0.18 -12.47
CA MET A 197 15.86 -0.98 -12.21
C MET A 197 17.16 -0.93 -13.02
N ARG A 198 17.09 -0.58 -14.31
CA ARG A 198 18.27 -0.41 -15.17
C ARG A 198 19.20 0.69 -14.66
N LYS A 199 18.65 1.85 -14.32
CA LYS A 199 19.41 2.95 -13.72
C LYS A 199 20.05 2.54 -12.39
N ALA A 200 19.28 1.90 -11.51
CA ALA A 200 19.74 1.52 -10.16
C ALA A 200 20.79 0.40 -10.17
N THR A 201 20.74 -0.52 -11.13
CA THR A 201 21.72 -1.61 -11.25
C THR A 201 22.90 -1.23 -12.16
N ALA A 202 22.80 -0.13 -12.93
CA ALA A 202 23.71 0.23 -14.03
C ALA A 202 23.89 -0.94 -15.02
N THR A 203 22.85 -1.76 -15.21
CA THR A 203 22.86 -2.91 -16.13
C THR A 203 21.57 -2.94 -16.94
N ASP A 204 21.65 -3.56 -18.12
CA ASP A 204 20.47 -3.73 -18.97
C ASP A 204 19.61 -4.91 -18.47
N VAL A 205 18.77 -4.63 -17.47
CA VAL A 205 17.82 -5.61 -16.93
C VAL A 205 16.79 -5.95 -17.99
N MET A 206 16.66 -7.25 -18.31
CA MET A 206 15.74 -7.76 -19.31
C MET A 206 14.62 -8.54 -18.64
N PRO A 207 13.34 -8.20 -18.89
CA PRO A 207 12.24 -8.99 -18.37
C PRO A 207 12.19 -10.39 -19.01
N LEU A 208 11.78 -11.38 -18.25
CA LEU A 208 11.53 -12.74 -18.77
C LEU A 208 10.29 -12.76 -19.66
N CYS A 209 9.26 -12.04 -19.28
CA CYS A 209 8.07 -11.79 -20.07
C CYS A 209 7.28 -10.62 -19.52
N ILE A 210 6.47 -10.01 -20.38
CA ILE A 210 5.50 -8.98 -20.01
C ILE A 210 4.13 -9.40 -20.54
N THR A 211 3.11 -9.26 -19.69
CA THR A 211 1.71 -9.45 -20.07
C THR A 211 0.96 -8.17 -19.76
N LEU A 212 0.14 -7.69 -20.71
CA LEU A 212 -0.72 -6.52 -20.55
C LEU A 212 -2.17 -6.88 -20.86
N GLN A 213 -3.12 -6.13 -20.31
CA GLN A 213 -4.55 -6.35 -20.53
C GLN A 213 -5.04 -5.84 -21.91
N HIS A 214 -4.14 -5.37 -22.74
CA HIS A 214 -4.38 -4.87 -24.08
C HIS A 214 -3.23 -5.28 -25.01
N GLU A 215 -3.48 -5.22 -26.31
CA GLU A 215 -2.45 -5.45 -27.33
C GLU A 215 -1.54 -4.24 -27.47
N VAL A 216 -0.25 -4.48 -27.60
CA VAL A 216 0.78 -3.47 -27.84
C VAL A 216 1.29 -3.59 -29.25
N HIS A 217 1.12 -2.54 -30.03
CA HIS A 217 1.56 -2.49 -31.43
C HIS A 217 2.83 -1.65 -31.63
N SER A 218 3.24 -0.90 -30.60
CA SER A 218 4.42 -0.05 -30.64
C SER A 218 5.72 -0.87 -30.66
N THR A 219 6.45 -0.80 -31.75
CA THR A 219 7.78 -1.42 -31.88
C THR A 219 8.78 -0.73 -30.95
N ALA A 220 8.74 0.58 -30.83
CA ALA A 220 9.61 1.34 -29.92
C ALA A 220 9.43 0.92 -28.45
N LEU A 221 8.17 0.67 -28.03
CA LEU A 221 7.90 0.18 -26.68
C LEU A 221 8.42 -1.25 -26.49
N ALA A 222 8.20 -2.14 -27.47
CA ALA A 222 8.70 -3.52 -27.41
C ALA A 222 10.24 -3.57 -27.40
N ASP A 223 10.90 -2.73 -28.19
CA ASP A 223 12.36 -2.61 -28.23
C ASP A 223 12.90 -2.13 -26.87
N PHE A 224 12.30 -1.10 -26.28
CA PHE A 224 12.69 -0.65 -24.95
C PHE A 224 12.48 -1.73 -23.88
N LEU A 225 11.35 -2.39 -23.92
CA LEU A 225 11.02 -3.47 -22.95
C LEU A 225 11.91 -4.71 -23.16
N GLY A 226 12.48 -4.88 -24.33
CA GLY A 226 13.32 -6.03 -24.69
C GLY A 226 12.55 -7.31 -25.02
N CYS A 227 11.22 -7.22 -25.08
CA CYS A 227 10.33 -8.29 -25.50
C CYS A 227 9.01 -7.71 -25.99
N GLN A 228 8.32 -8.45 -26.89
CA GLN A 228 6.97 -8.12 -27.29
C GLN A 228 6.00 -8.50 -26.14
N PRO A 229 5.26 -7.54 -25.54
CA PRO A 229 4.27 -7.87 -24.54
C PRO A 229 3.15 -8.77 -25.10
N SER A 230 2.76 -9.77 -24.33
CA SER A 230 1.60 -10.62 -24.66
C SER A 230 0.31 -10.02 -24.12
N CYS A 231 -0.79 -10.16 -24.87
CA CYS A 231 -2.10 -9.78 -24.38
C CYS A 231 -2.66 -10.85 -23.41
N GLY A 232 -3.19 -10.42 -22.25
CA GLY A 232 -3.71 -11.33 -21.24
C GLY A 232 -4.69 -10.68 -20.27
N LYS A 233 -4.99 -11.37 -19.18
CA LYS A 233 -5.99 -10.89 -18.20
C LYS A 233 -5.41 -9.98 -17.11
N ARG A 234 -4.09 -9.86 -17.03
CA ARG A 234 -3.40 -9.13 -15.96
C ARG A 234 -2.22 -8.35 -16.53
N ASN A 235 -1.84 -7.25 -15.88
CA ASN A 235 -0.63 -6.50 -16.22
C ASN A 235 0.52 -7.04 -15.36
N ILE A 236 1.42 -7.83 -15.94
CA ILE A 236 2.51 -8.52 -15.22
C ILE A 236 3.84 -8.20 -15.87
N LEU A 237 4.82 -7.83 -15.05
CA LEU A 237 6.24 -7.78 -15.35
C LEU A 237 6.93 -8.93 -14.63
N ALA A 238 7.49 -9.88 -15.36
CA ALA A 238 8.24 -10.99 -14.80
C ALA A 238 9.75 -10.77 -14.95
N LEU A 239 10.48 -10.88 -13.85
CA LEU A 239 11.91 -10.63 -13.75
C LEU A 239 12.65 -11.87 -13.26
N SER A 240 13.93 -12.03 -13.65
CA SER A 240 14.75 -13.12 -13.16
C SER A 240 15.15 -12.90 -11.68
N PRO A 241 15.29 -13.97 -10.87
CA PRO A 241 15.85 -13.86 -9.52
C PRO A 241 17.24 -13.22 -9.51
N ALA A 242 18.05 -13.46 -10.55
CA ALA A 242 19.37 -12.88 -10.67
C ALA A 242 19.32 -11.35 -10.81
N ASP A 243 18.41 -10.82 -11.65
CA ASP A 243 18.29 -9.37 -11.87
C ASP A 243 17.74 -8.64 -10.65
N VAL A 244 16.72 -9.20 -9.97
CA VAL A 244 16.15 -8.57 -8.77
C VAL A 244 17.08 -8.64 -7.55
N SER A 245 18.07 -9.55 -7.55
CA SER A 245 19.08 -9.65 -6.49
C SER A 245 20.33 -8.80 -6.75
N ARG A 246 20.42 -8.12 -7.90
CA ARG A 246 21.57 -7.25 -8.23
C ARG A 246 21.66 -6.10 -7.24
N PRO A 247 22.86 -5.79 -6.72
CA PRO A 247 23.06 -4.62 -5.88
C PRO A 247 22.75 -3.34 -6.64
N PHE A 248 22.08 -2.41 -5.98
CA PHE A 248 21.81 -1.08 -6.54
C PHE A 248 22.97 -0.13 -6.30
N VAL A 249 23.43 0.56 -7.35
CA VAL A 249 24.40 1.66 -7.24
C VAL A 249 23.79 2.90 -6.59
N SER A 250 22.45 3.00 -6.63
CA SER A 250 21.67 4.06 -5.98
C SER A 250 21.43 3.83 -4.50
N ARG A 251 21.93 2.73 -3.91
CA ARG A 251 21.71 2.39 -2.50
C ARG A 251 22.08 3.53 -1.58
N ASN A 252 21.12 3.93 -0.73
CA ASN A 252 21.33 4.94 0.29
C ASN A 252 20.47 4.63 1.53
N ASP A 253 21.02 3.82 2.42
CA ASP A 253 20.31 3.39 3.64
C ASP A 253 19.99 4.57 4.57
N GLY A 254 20.84 5.60 4.64
CA GLY A 254 20.59 6.81 5.43
C GLY A 254 19.39 7.60 4.91
N MET A 255 19.29 7.78 3.60
CA MET A 255 18.14 8.46 2.99
C MET A 255 16.85 7.65 3.20
N TRP A 256 16.91 6.33 3.06
CA TRP A 256 15.76 5.47 3.36
C TRP A 256 15.29 5.63 4.81
N GLN A 257 16.22 5.52 5.79
CA GLN A 257 15.89 5.67 7.22
C GLN A 257 15.30 7.05 7.55
N PHE A 258 15.76 8.09 6.85
CA PHE A 258 15.23 9.44 7.01
C PHE A 258 13.80 9.58 6.47
N MET A 259 13.49 8.97 5.30
CA MET A 259 12.21 9.15 4.63
C MET A 259 11.13 8.17 5.11
N GLU A 260 11.48 6.94 5.48
CA GLU A 260 10.53 5.88 5.83
C GLU A 260 9.52 6.28 6.92
N PRO A 261 9.91 6.93 8.04
CA PRO A 261 8.96 7.31 9.09
C PRO A 261 7.86 8.23 8.57
N GLU A 262 8.21 9.20 7.71
CA GLU A 262 7.25 10.12 7.13
C GLU A 262 6.34 9.42 6.09
N LEU A 263 6.87 8.55 5.25
CA LEU A 263 6.10 7.75 4.31
C LEU A 263 5.10 6.84 5.04
N ARG A 264 5.53 6.20 6.12
CA ARG A 264 4.69 5.37 6.97
C ARG A 264 3.58 6.19 7.64
N ARG A 265 3.91 7.40 8.13
CA ARG A 265 2.93 8.32 8.68
C ARG A 265 1.87 8.71 7.65
N ARG A 266 2.28 9.13 6.44
CA ARG A 266 1.35 9.49 5.35
C ARG A 266 0.49 8.31 4.91
N LEU A 267 1.06 7.12 4.79
CA LEU A 267 0.29 5.92 4.44
C LEU A 267 -0.75 5.61 5.51
N SER A 268 -0.38 5.69 6.80
CA SER A 268 -1.33 5.50 7.90
C SER A 268 -2.42 6.57 7.92
N GLU A 269 -2.12 7.81 7.57
CA GLU A 269 -3.11 8.88 7.44
C GLU A 269 -4.10 8.64 6.31
N MET A 270 -3.63 8.16 5.15
CA MET A 270 -4.52 7.74 4.06
C MET A 270 -5.42 6.57 4.48
N GLU A 271 -4.88 5.60 5.23
CA GLU A 271 -5.66 4.50 5.78
C GLU A 271 -6.62 4.97 6.88
N ILE A 272 -6.26 6.01 7.65
CA ILE A 272 -7.07 6.60 8.73
C ILE A 272 -8.28 7.38 8.17
N ASP A 273 -8.16 8.01 7.01
CA ASP A 273 -9.30 8.65 6.35
C ASP A 273 -10.36 7.63 5.88
N ASP A 274 -10.04 6.35 5.88
CA ASP A 274 -10.89 5.31 5.33
C ASP A 274 -12.05 4.89 6.24
N THR A 275 -11.92 4.90 7.56
CA THR A 275 -13.05 4.56 8.46
C THR A 275 -12.93 5.20 9.84
N GLN A 276 -14.09 5.54 10.43
CA GLN A 276 -14.15 6.00 11.82
C GLN A 276 -13.59 4.93 12.80
N ALA A 277 -13.77 3.65 12.47
CA ALA A 277 -13.23 2.54 13.24
C ALA A 277 -11.69 2.55 13.29
N ILE A 278 -11.00 2.91 12.21
CA ILE A 278 -9.55 3.02 12.17
C ILE A 278 -9.08 4.21 13.00
N ARG A 279 -9.73 5.38 12.87
CA ARG A 279 -9.44 6.56 13.69
C ARG A 279 -9.61 6.26 15.19
N VAL A 280 -10.65 5.53 15.55
CA VAL A 280 -10.90 5.06 16.92
C VAL A 280 -9.77 4.13 17.40
N ARG A 281 -9.35 3.16 16.61
CA ARG A 281 -8.24 2.26 16.98
C ARG A 281 -6.94 3.02 17.21
N SER A 282 -6.58 3.93 16.31
CA SER A 282 -5.37 4.76 16.46
C SER A 282 -5.41 5.59 17.73
N ALA A 283 -6.54 6.25 18.01
CA ALA A 283 -6.72 7.02 19.23
C ALA A 283 -6.67 6.12 20.50
N LEU A 284 -7.22 4.91 20.44
CA LEU A 284 -7.16 3.95 21.55
C LEU A 284 -5.73 3.49 21.89
N VAL A 285 -4.88 3.31 20.87
CA VAL A 285 -3.46 2.95 21.09
C VAL A 285 -2.73 3.99 21.93
N GLU A 286 -3.08 5.27 21.76
CA GLU A 286 -2.48 6.37 22.55
C GLU A 286 -3.15 6.55 23.91
N LEU A 287 -4.48 6.34 24.02
CA LEU A 287 -5.26 6.57 25.23
C LEU A 287 -5.13 5.43 26.26
N LEU A 288 -4.98 4.17 25.80
CA LEU A 288 -4.92 3.00 26.67
C LEU A 288 -3.79 3.07 27.69
N PRO A 289 -2.52 3.41 27.35
CA PRO A 289 -1.45 3.51 28.35
C PRO A 289 -1.65 4.66 29.35
N ALA A 290 -2.45 5.67 28.98
CA ALA A 290 -2.80 6.78 29.86
C ALA A 290 -3.99 6.49 30.79
N GLY A 291 -4.57 5.28 30.74
CA GLY A 291 -5.77 4.92 31.49
C GLY A 291 -7.04 5.63 31.01
N LYS A 292 -7.00 6.32 29.87
CA LYS A 292 -8.11 7.13 29.32
C LYS A 292 -8.77 6.40 28.14
N ALA A 293 -9.42 5.29 28.43
CA ALA A 293 -10.04 4.46 27.38
C ALA A 293 -11.56 4.44 27.47
N THR A 294 -12.17 5.53 27.91
CA THR A 294 -13.64 5.70 27.88
C THR A 294 -14.09 6.21 26.52
N VAL A 295 -15.37 6.03 26.23
CA VAL A 295 -15.96 6.56 24.99
C VAL A 295 -15.94 8.08 24.95
N ASP A 296 -16.00 8.75 26.13
CA ASP A 296 -15.98 10.21 26.25
C ASP A 296 -14.55 10.77 26.04
N ASP A 297 -13.52 10.11 26.58
CA ASP A 297 -12.12 10.44 26.29
C ASP A 297 -11.83 10.35 24.79
N LEU A 298 -12.33 9.28 24.17
CA LEU A 298 -12.17 9.05 22.74
C LEU A 298 -12.93 10.09 21.91
N ALA A 299 -14.17 10.40 22.26
CA ALA A 299 -14.98 11.40 21.58
C ALA A 299 -14.31 12.80 21.65
N SER A 300 -13.81 13.18 22.84
CA SER A 300 -13.02 14.39 23.03
C SER A 300 -11.78 14.42 22.16
N LYS A 301 -10.99 13.33 22.12
CA LYS A 301 -9.77 13.24 21.30
C LYS A 301 -10.06 13.36 19.80
N LEU A 302 -11.20 12.83 19.36
CA LEU A 302 -11.63 12.89 17.96
C LEU A 302 -12.45 14.14 17.62
N CYS A 303 -12.57 15.11 18.54
CA CYS A 303 -13.35 16.34 18.39
C CYS A 303 -14.81 16.08 17.95
N MET A 304 -15.46 15.08 18.56
CA MET A 304 -16.84 14.67 18.28
C MET A 304 -17.68 14.57 19.55
N SER A 305 -19.01 14.66 19.39
CA SER A 305 -19.90 14.25 20.48
C SER A 305 -19.96 12.72 20.58
N HIS A 306 -20.19 12.19 21.78
CA HIS A 306 -20.41 10.77 22.04
C HIS A 306 -21.48 10.18 21.08
N ARG A 307 -22.62 10.87 20.92
CA ARG A 307 -23.70 10.47 20.01
C ARG A 307 -23.24 10.38 18.55
N THR A 308 -22.44 11.37 18.09
CA THR A 308 -21.90 11.38 16.72
C THR A 308 -20.96 10.21 16.50
N LEU A 309 -20.07 9.95 17.47
CA LEU A 309 -19.13 8.84 17.41
C LEU A 309 -19.87 7.50 17.34
N GLN A 310 -20.83 7.26 18.23
CA GLN A 310 -21.62 6.02 18.22
C GLN A 310 -22.40 5.82 16.91
N ARG A 311 -23.05 6.89 16.40
CA ARG A 311 -23.78 6.82 15.13
C ARG A 311 -22.84 6.43 13.98
N LYS A 312 -21.67 7.08 13.85
CA LYS A 312 -20.69 6.79 12.79
C LYS A 312 -20.14 5.37 12.89
N LEU A 313 -19.88 4.87 14.12
CA LEU A 313 -19.43 3.49 14.31
C LEU A 313 -20.54 2.48 13.96
N ALA A 314 -21.79 2.79 14.30
CA ALA A 314 -22.94 1.96 13.93
C ALA A 314 -23.15 1.91 12.40
N GLU A 315 -22.96 3.04 11.70
CA GLU A 315 -22.96 3.11 10.22
C GLU A 315 -21.88 2.23 9.58
N GLU A 316 -20.76 2.03 10.30
CA GLU A 316 -19.67 1.11 9.90
C GLU A 316 -19.86 -0.32 10.41
N GLY A 317 -21.01 -0.64 11.03
CA GLY A 317 -21.33 -1.97 11.52
C GLY A 317 -20.49 -2.42 12.73
N THR A 318 -19.93 -1.48 13.50
CA THR A 318 -19.10 -1.77 14.68
C THR A 318 -19.52 -0.94 15.89
N THR A 319 -18.96 -1.27 17.06
CA THR A 319 -19.18 -0.53 18.28
C THR A 319 -17.84 -0.14 18.92
N PHE A 320 -17.86 0.90 19.75
CA PHE A 320 -16.70 1.28 20.56
C PHE A 320 -16.14 0.09 21.35
N GLN A 321 -17.00 -0.71 22.01
CA GLN A 321 -16.58 -1.84 22.83
C GLN A 321 -15.90 -2.94 22.02
N GLN A 322 -16.37 -3.20 20.79
CA GLN A 322 -15.72 -4.15 19.88
C GLN A 322 -14.33 -3.66 19.48
N LEU A 323 -14.20 -2.38 19.13
CA LEU A 323 -12.92 -1.78 18.76
C LEU A 323 -11.93 -1.76 19.93
N LEU A 324 -12.39 -1.40 21.12
CA LEU A 324 -11.61 -1.40 22.35
C LEU A 324 -11.06 -2.81 22.66
N ASN A 325 -11.93 -3.83 22.65
CA ASN A 325 -11.53 -5.22 22.91
C ASN A 325 -10.55 -5.74 21.85
N ASN A 326 -10.80 -5.46 20.56
CA ASN A 326 -9.91 -5.85 19.48
C ASN A 326 -8.54 -5.16 19.57
N THR A 327 -8.51 -3.88 19.90
CA THR A 327 -7.27 -3.12 20.08
C THR A 327 -6.46 -3.66 21.26
N ARG A 328 -7.13 -3.89 22.40
CA ARG A 328 -6.52 -4.51 23.58
C ARG A 328 -5.94 -5.89 23.27
N LEU A 329 -6.66 -6.73 22.54
CA LEU A 329 -6.20 -8.06 22.15
C LEU A 329 -4.94 -8.01 21.25
N LEU A 330 -4.92 -7.10 20.25
CA LEU A 330 -3.77 -6.94 19.36
C LEU A 330 -2.54 -6.46 20.12
N LEU A 331 -2.70 -5.46 21.00
CA LEU A 331 -1.62 -4.94 21.83
C LEU A 331 -1.13 -5.98 22.84
N ALA A 332 -2.05 -6.72 23.50
CA ALA A 332 -1.70 -7.81 24.39
C ALA A 332 -0.82 -8.86 23.69
N LYS A 333 -1.24 -9.33 22.50
CA LYS A 333 -0.49 -10.30 21.73
C LYS A 333 0.89 -9.74 21.32
N ASN A 334 0.98 -8.46 20.98
CA ASN A 334 2.25 -7.81 20.63
C ASN A 334 3.18 -7.73 21.85
N TYR A 335 2.71 -7.24 22.98
CA TYR A 335 3.52 -7.17 24.21
C TYR A 335 3.97 -8.55 24.69
N LEU A 336 3.09 -9.55 24.66
CA LEU A 336 3.41 -10.93 25.05
C LEU A 336 4.43 -11.60 24.14
N ARG A 337 4.52 -11.17 22.87
CA ARG A 337 5.44 -11.72 21.87
C ARG A 337 6.78 -11.01 21.84
N ASN A 338 6.77 -9.69 21.95
CA ASN A 338 7.92 -8.85 21.59
C ASN A 338 8.57 -8.15 22.77
N THR A 339 8.07 -8.38 24.00
CA THR A 339 8.63 -7.75 25.20
C THR A 339 8.67 -8.74 26.38
N ASP A 340 9.57 -8.50 27.34
CA ASP A 340 9.67 -9.28 28.58
C ASP A 340 8.85 -8.66 29.74
N ARG A 341 7.83 -7.87 29.41
CA ARG A 341 6.97 -7.20 30.39
C ARG A 341 6.20 -8.21 31.23
N THR A 342 5.97 -7.86 32.49
CA THR A 342 5.12 -8.66 33.38
C THR A 342 3.64 -8.58 32.96
N ASN A 343 2.84 -9.54 33.40
CA ASN A 343 1.40 -9.49 33.12
C ASN A 343 0.73 -8.26 33.76
N GLY A 344 1.28 -7.74 34.87
CA GLY A 344 0.84 -6.51 35.52
C GLY A 344 1.12 -5.28 34.66
N ASP A 345 2.33 -5.16 34.11
CA ASP A 345 2.69 -4.04 33.21
C ASP A 345 1.80 -4.05 31.95
N ILE A 346 1.58 -5.24 31.40
CA ILE A 346 0.71 -5.38 30.22
C ILE A 346 -0.73 -4.99 30.55
N ALA A 347 -1.26 -5.43 31.70
CA ALA A 347 -2.59 -5.05 32.14
C ALA A 347 -2.72 -3.53 32.25
N PHE A 348 -1.75 -2.87 32.88
CA PHE A 348 -1.73 -1.41 33.00
C PHE A 348 -1.67 -0.71 31.63
N LEU A 349 -0.79 -1.14 30.73
CA LEU A 349 -0.68 -0.57 29.37
C LEU A 349 -1.93 -0.77 28.52
N LEU A 350 -2.77 -1.75 28.85
CA LEU A 350 -4.05 -2.02 28.20
C LEU A 350 -5.22 -1.28 28.90
N GLY A 351 -4.93 -0.45 29.90
CA GLY A 351 -5.93 0.31 30.65
C GLY A 351 -6.83 -0.57 31.52
N TYR A 352 -6.28 -1.62 32.14
CA TYR A 352 -6.94 -2.39 33.18
C TYR A 352 -6.48 -1.92 34.56
N GLU A 353 -7.40 -1.86 35.51
CA GLU A 353 -7.10 -1.49 36.88
C GLU A 353 -6.33 -2.59 37.63
N ASP A 354 -6.57 -3.86 37.23
CA ASP A 354 -5.93 -5.02 37.86
C ASP A 354 -5.57 -6.11 36.85
N THR A 355 -4.56 -6.91 37.20
CA THR A 355 -4.05 -8.00 36.37
C THR A 355 -5.09 -9.12 36.15
N SER A 356 -5.95 -9.38 37.12
CA SER A 356 -6.93 -10.47 37.05
C SER A 356 -7.99 -10.19 36.00
N SER A 357 -8.41 -8.94 35.89
CA SER A 357 -9.36 -8.47 34.86
C SER A 357 -8.76 -8.62 33.44
N PHE A 358 -7.50 -8.28 33.26
CA PHE A 358 -6.80 -8.53 32.00
C PHE A 358 -6.73 -10.03 31.66
N LEU A 359 -6.33 -10.88 32.61
CA LEU A 359 -6.19 -12.31 32.39
C LEU A 359 -7.53 -12.97 32.01
N ARG A 360 -8.63 -12.58 32.66
CA ARG A 360 -9.99 -13.05 32.33
C ARG A 360 -10.38 -12.61 30.91
N ALA A 361 -10.19 -11.33 30.57
CA ALA A 361 -10.49 -10.80 29.25
C ALA A 361 -9.68 -11.51 28.17
N PHE A 362 -8.37 -11.70 28.37
CA PHE A 362 -7.51 -12.39 27.42
C PHE A 362 -7.98 -13.83 27.16
N ARG A 363 -8.36 -14.57 28.20
CA ARG A 363 -8.93 -15.91 28.06
C ARG A 363 -10.27 -15.91 27.30
N THR A 364 -11.13 -14.94 27.58
CA THR A 364 -12.40 -14.78 26.84
C THR A 364 -12.18 -14.52 25.35
N TRP A 365 -11.18 -13.70 24.99
CA TRP A 365 -10.90 -13.34 23.60
C TRP A 365 -10.19 -14.43 22.82
N THR A 366 -9.33 -15.23 23.49
CA THR A 366 -8.43 -16.19 22.80
C THR A 366 -8.79 -17.65 23.04
N GLY A 367 -9.62 -17.94 24.02
CA GLY A 367 -9.88 -19.30 24.50
C GLY A 367 -8.74 -19.90 25.32
N GLN A 368 -7.61 -19.21 25.49
CA GLN A 368 -6.39 -19.68 26.15
C GLN A 368 -5.95 -18.75 27.27
N THR A 369 -5.25 -19.30 28.26
CA THR A 369 -4.59 -18.48 29.27
C THR A 369 -3.34 -17.83 28.68
N VAL A 370 -2.89 -16.69 29.26
CA VAL A 370 -1.63 -16.03 28.88
C VAL A 370 -0.44 -16.99 29.01
N LYS A 371 -0.44 -17.88 29.99
CA LYS A 371 0.61 -18.89 30.20
C LYS A 371 0.67 -19.92 29.06
N GLU A 372 -0.49 -20.41 28.62
CA GLU A 372 -0.59 -21.30 27.46
C GLU A 372 -0.18 -20.60 26.16
N TYR A 373 -0.62 -19.35 25.99
CA TYR A 373 -0.27 -18.55 24.81
C TYR A 373 1.25 -18.30 24.71
N LYS A 374 1.93 -18.04 25.84
CA LYS A 374 3.40 -17.88 25.86
C LYS A 374 4.14 -19.21 25.56
N LYS A 375 3.60 -20.35 26.00
CA LYS A 375 4.22 -21.68 25.71
C LYS A 375 4.18 -22.06 24.25
N THR A 376 3.16 -21.66 23.51
CA THR A 376 3.05 -21.92 22.04
C THR A 376 4.15 -21.17 21.23
N ARG A 377 4.92 -20.27 21.86
CA ARG A 377 6.03 -19.52 21.28
C ARG A 377 7.38 -20.29 21.28
N ILE A 378 7.52 -21.33 22.10
CA ILE A 378 8.81 -22.04 22.35
C ILE A 378 8.94 -23.30 21.45
N ARG A 379 8.00 -23.52 20.57
CA ARG A 379 8.05 -24.53 19.52
C ARG A 379 8.07 -23.80 18.17
#